data_a462f8b85d4c16b4397e9e6f7938c471
#
_entry.id   a462f8b85d4c16b4397e9e6f7938c471
#
_cell.length_a   1.000
_cell.length_b   1.000
_cell.length_c   1.000
_cell.angle_alpha   90.00
_cell.angle_beta   90.00
_cell.angle_gamma   90.00
#
_symmetry.space_group_name_H-M   'P 1'
#
loop_
_entity.id
_entity.type
_entity.pdbx_description
1 polymer ?
#
loop_
_entity_poly.entity_id
_entity_poly.type
_entity_poly.pdbx_seq_one_letter_code
_entity_poly.pdbx_strand_id
1 'polypeptide(L)'
;MPTSSLRIDILGTSFSISADEDPGYLENLLARYYICVENTRKITGLSDPLKLAIMTGFLLCEDVQKRIANAEPQERRIDTSQELEQIFLNINTRIDKILDTLELNPPSG
;
A
#
# COMPACT_ATOMS: atom_id res chain seq x y z
N MET A 1 6.09 -6.24 28.36
CA MET A 1 4.94 -6.22 27.56
C MET A 1 4.82 -7.45 26.78
N PRO A 2 3.71 -8.07 26.81
CA PRO A 2 3.55 -9.26 26.02
C PRO A 2 3.51 -8.87 24.56
N THR A 3 4.12 -9.61 23.75
CA THR A 3 4.04 -9.39 22.32
C THR A 3 2.97 -10.30 21.77
N SER A 4 2.35 -9.86 20.71
CA SER A 4 1.37 -10.66 20.02
C SER A 4 2.00 -11.24 18.78
N SER A 5 1.49 -12.35 18.36
CA SER A 5 1.98 -13.01 17.16
C SER A 5 0.85 -13.01 16.14
N LEU A 6 1.15 -12.65 14.91
CA LEU A 6 0.17 -12.65 13.85
C LEU A 6 0.66 -13.52 12.72
N ARG A 7 -0.15 -14.45 12.29
CA ARG A 7 0.20 -15.25 11.13
C ARG A 7 -0.33 -14.56 9.90
N ILE A 8 0.53 -14.32 8.94
CA ILE A 8 0.16 -13.69 7.69
C ILE A 8 0.19 -14.74 6.60
N ASP A 9 -0.93 -14.87 5.92
CA ASP A 9 -1.08 -15.88 4.90
C ASP A 9 -1.76 -15.21 3.75
N ILE A 10 -1.02 -14.72 2.78
CA ILE A 10 -1.57 -13.95 1.69
C ILE A 10 -0.66 -14.04 0.49
N LEU A 11 -1.24 -13.98 -0.68
CA LEU A 11 -0.51 -13.96 -1.94
C LEU A 11 0.42 -15.16 -2.08
N GLY A 12 -0.01 -16.28 -1.58
CA GLY A 12 0.76 -17.51 -1.69
C GLY A 12 1.93 -17.61 -0.73
N THR A 13 2.02 -16.71 0.22
CA THR A 13 3.12 -16.67 1.19
C THR A 13 2.55 -16.78 2.59
N SER A 14 3.29 -17.39 3.48
CA SER A 14 2.85 -17.59 4.85
C SER A 14 4.01 -17.40 5.78
N PHE A 15 3.83 -16.57 6.78
CA PHE A 15 4.85 -16.34 7.80
C PHE A 15 4.18 -15.69 9.02
N SER A 16 4.93 -15.57 10.11
CA SER A 16 4.40 -14.97 11.32
C SER A 16 5.24 -13.78 11.71
N ILE A 17 4.60 -12.78 12.31
CA ILE A 17 5.32 -11.66 12.85
C ILE A 17 4.97 -11.51 14.31
N SER A 18 5.80 -10.81 15.05
CA SER A 18 5.56 -10.48 16.45
C SER A 18 5.48 -8.97 16.57
N ALA A 19 4.55 -8.50 17.33
CA ALA A 19 4.39 -7.07 17.52
C ALA A 19 3.83 -6.79 18.90
N ASP A 20 4.02 -5.57 19.39
CA ASP A 20 3.49 -5.17 20.66
C ASP A 20 2.13 -4.56 20.53
N GLU A 21 1.32 -5.06 19.66
CA GLU A 21 0.00 -4.51 19.42
C GLU A 21 -1.05 -5.53 19.82
N ASP A 22 -2.26 -5.05 20.01
CA ASP A 22 -3.37 -5.91 20.31
C ASP A 22 -3.63 -6.90 19.17
N PRO A 23 -3.81 -8.19 19.46
CA PRO A 23 -4.03 -9.16 18.38
C PRO A 23 -5.24 -8.84 17.50
N GLY A 24 -6.32 -8.34 18.12
CA GLY A 24 -7.49 -8.00 17.33
C GLY A 24 -7.23 -6.86 16.37
N TYR A 25 -6.42 -5.90 16.81
CA TYR A 25 -6.03 -4.80 15.96
C TYR A 25 -5.20 -5.30 14.76
N LEU A 26 -4.26 -6.19 15.03
CA LEU A 26 -3.41 -6.73 13.97
C LEU A 26 -4.22 -7.55 12.97
N GLU A 27 -5.16 -8.34 13.47
CA GLU A 27 -6.01 -9.13 12.58
C GLU A 27 -6.87 -8.23 11.71
N ASN A 28 -7.33 -7.13 12.28
CA ASN A 28 -8.12 -6.18 11.52
C ASN A 28 -7.28 -5.52 10.44
N LEU A 29 -6.03 -5.19 10.73
CA LEU A 29 -5.14 -4.64 9.73
C LEU A 29 -4.92 -5.61 8.59
N LEU A 30 -4.74 -6.87 8.92
CA LEU A 30 -4.52 -7.88 7.89
C LEU A 30 -5.75 -8.02 7.01
N ALA A 31 -6.94 -8.02 7.62
CA ALA A 31 -8.18 -8.11 6.85
C ALA A 31 -8.31 -6.92 5.91
N ARG A 32 -7.92 -5.75 6.36
CA ARG A 32 -7.96 -4.57 5.50
C ARG A 32 -6.96 -4.68 4.36
N TYR A 33 -5.81 -5.27 4.61
CA TYR A 33 -4.83 -5.46 3.56
C TYR A 33 -5.35 -6.44 2.51
N TYR A 34 -6.06 -7.49 2.92
CA TYR A 34 -6.67 -8.41 1.97
C TYR A 34 -7.62 -7.65 1.04
N ILE A 35 -8.40 -6.74 1.60
CA ILE A 35 -9.32 -5.94 0.79
C ILE A 35 -8.54 -5.07 -0.19
N CYS A 36 -7.45 -4.48 0.27
CA CYS A 36 -6.62 -3.65 -0.60
C CYS A 36 -6.03 -4.45 -1.75
N VAL A 37 -5.59 -5.66 -1.47
CA VAL A 37 -5.03 -6.53 -2.51
C VAL A 37 -6.11 -6.86 -3.54
N GLU A 38 -7.32 -7.18 -3.09
CA GLU A 38 -8.38 -7.51 -4.04
C GLU A 38 -8.78 -6.31 -4.87
N ASN A 39 -8.82 -5.14 -4.27
CA ASN A 39 -9.12 -3.93 -5.02
C ASN A 39 -8.04 -3.64 -6.04
N THR A 40 -6.78 -3.84 -5.66
CA THR A 40 -5.67 -3.63 -6.58
C THR A 40 -5.77 -4.59 -7.76
N ARG A 41 -6.12 -5.84 -7.49
CA ARG A 41 -6.28 -6.82 -8.53
C ARG A 41 -7.35 -6.38 -9.53
N LYS A 42 -8.47 -5.86 -9.03
CA LYS A 42 -9.54 -5.41 -9.89
C LYS A 42 -9.15 -4.20 -10.71
N ILE A 43 -8.41 -3.29 -10.11
CA ILE A 43 -8.04 -2.07 -10.80
C ILE A 43 -6.97 -2.32 -11.84
N THR A 44 -5.98 -3.14 -11.53
CA THR A 44 -4.83 -3.29 -12.41
C THR A 44 -4.92 -4.51 -13.30
N GLY A 45 -5.73 -5.48 -12.94
CA GLY A 45 -5.79 -6.74 -13.68
C GLY A 45 -4.59 -7.63 -13.45
N LEU A 46 -3.70 -7.26 -12.54
CA LEU A 46 -2.52 -8.06 -12.28
C LEU A 46 -2.90 -9.31 -11.51
N SER A 47 -2.24 -10.40 -11.81
CA SER A 47 -2.46 -11.63 -11.05
C SER A 47 -1.18 -12.17 -10.45
N ASP A 48 -0.03 -11.68 -10.89
CA ASP A 48 1.24 -12.15 -10.34
C ASP A 48 1.35 -11.70 -8.89
N PRO A 49 1.58 -12.60 -7.95
CA PRO A 49 1.56 -12.22 -6.53
C PRO A 49 2.57 -11.14 -6.16
N LEU A 50 3.77 -11.20 -6.72
CA LEU A 50 4.78 -10.21 -6.36
C LEU A 50 4.41 -8.84 -6.92
N LYS A 51 3.99 -8.79 -8.17
CA LYS A 51 3.60 -7.52 -8.76
C LYS A 51 2.40 -6.95 -8.06
N LEU A 52 1.47 -7.80 -7.69
CA LEU A 52 0.28 -7.36 -6.99
C LEU A 52 0.63 -6.80 -5.63
N ALA A 53 1.55 -7.44 -4.92
CA ALA A 53 1.97 -6.94 -3.62
C ALA A 53 2.65 -5.58 -3.76
N ILE A 54 3.50 -5.42 -4.77
CA ILE A 54 4.19 -4.16 -4.99
C ILE A 54 3.19 -3.05 -5.30
N MET A 55 2.26 -3.32 -6.20
CA MET A 55 1.27 -2.31 -6.56
C MET A 55 0.36 -1.96 -5.40
N THR A 56 -0.03 -2.96 -4.62
CA THR A 56 -0.86 -2.69 -3.46
C THR A 56 -0.12 -1.77 -2.49
N GLY A 57 1.16 -2.00 -2.29
CA GLY A 57 1.96 -1.14 -1.42
C GLY A 57 2.03 0.29 -1.94
N PHE A 58 2.26 0.46 -3.24
CA PHE A 58 2.31 1.80 -3.82
C PHE A 58 0.98 2.51 -3.67
N LEU A 59 -0.12 1.82 -3.94
CA LEU A 59 -1.43 2.46 -3.83
C LEU A 59 -1.77 2.82 -2.39
N LEU A 60 -1.34 2.00 -1.45
CA LEU A 60 -1.54 2.32 -0.04
C LEU A 60 -0.72 3.53 0.37
N CYS A 61 0.50 3.65 -0.12
CA CYS A 61 1.31 4.82 0.17
C CYS A 61 0.69 6.08 -0.40
N GLU A 62 0.14 5.97 -1.60
CA GLU A 62 -0.52 7.11 -2.21
C GLU A 62 -1.74 7.51 -1.39
N ASP A 63 -2.50 6.54 -0.94
CA ASP A 63 -3.69 6.80 -0.16
C ASP A 63 -3.34 7.50 1.15
N VAL A 64 -2.26 7.07 1.79
CA VAL A 64 -1.81 7.68 3.02
C VAL A 64 -1.40 9.13 2.78
N GLN A 65 -0.66 9.38 1.71
CA GLN A 65 -0.25 10.74 1.40
C GLN A 65 -1.45 11.65 1.13
N LYS A 66 -2.44 11.14 0.43
CA LYS A 66 -3.64 11.92 0.17
C LYS A 66 -4.39 12.23 1.46
N ARG A 67 -4.46 11.27 2.36
CA ARG A 67 -5.15 11.49 3.61
C ARG A 67 -4.43 12.50 4.48
N ILE A 68 -3.11 12.45 4.49
CA ILE A 68 -2.33 13.42 5.23
C ILE A 68 -2.56 14.81 4.65
N ALA A 69 -2.49 14.95 3.35
CA ALA A 69 -2.65 16.25 2.72
C ALA A 69 -4.02 16.82 2.96
N ASN A 70 -5.05 15.98 2.97
CA ASN A 70 -6.40 16.46 3.15
C ASN A 70 -6.77 16.72 4.61
N ALA A 71 -6.19 15.93 5.50
CA ALA A 71 -6.56 16.06 6.90
C ALA A 71 -5.81 17.16 7.61
N GLU A 72 -4.69 17.58 7.09
CA GLU A 72 -3.92 18.51 7.79
C GLU A 72 -4.37 19.88 7.62
N PRO A 73 -4.66 20.56 8.57
CA PRO A 73 -5.02 21.92 8.45
C PRO A 73 -3.83 22.65 8.02
N GLN A 74 -4.02 23.73 7.53
CA GLN A 74 -3.00 24.28 6.91
C GLN A 74 -1.99 24.77 7.73
N GLU A 75 -2.06 24.87 8.98
CA GLU A 75 -1.07 25.50 9.59
C GLU A 75 0.15 24.81 9.67
N ARG A 76 0.33 23.67 9.65
CA ARG A 76 1.55 23.19 9.78
C ARG A 76 2.12 22.95 8.63
N ARG A 77 1.84 23.59 7.80
CA ARG A 77 2.24 23.23 6.81
C ARG A 77 2.70 23.87 5.77
N ILE A 78 3.05 24.94 5.71
CA ILE A 78 3.48 25.57 4.55
C ILE A 78 4.66 24.90 3.96
N ASP A 79 5.72 24.65 4.70
CA ASP A 79 6.88 23.98 4.14
C ASP A 79 6.62 22.52 3.93
N THR A 80 5.96 21.91 4.87
CA THR A 80 5.69 20.51 4.80
C THR A 80 4.77 20.21 3.64
N SER A 81 3.85 21.12 3.36
CA SER A 81 2.95 20.92 2.26
C SER A 81 3.65 20.79 0.96
N GLN A 82 4.66 21.60 0.71
CA GLN A 82 5.38 21.53 -0.54
C GLN A 82 6.14 20.24 -0.66
N GLU A 83 6.73 19.80 0.44
CA GLU A 83 7.46 18.55 0.42
C GLU A 83 6.54 17.38 0.16
N LEU A 84 5.38 17.39 0.79
CA LEU A 84 4.41 16.32 0.58
C LEU A 84 3.91 16.31 -0.85
N GLU A 85 3.71 17.48 -1.42
CA GLU A 85 3.28 17.56 -2.79
C GLU A 85 4.32 16.97 -3.72
N GLN A 86 5.57 17.25 -3.49
CA GLN A 86 6.62 16.69 -4.32
C GLN A 86 6.68 15.18 -4.21
N ILE A 87 6.57 14.67 -3.00
CA ILE A 87 6.59 13.23 -2.81
C ILE A 87 5.39 12.61 -3.50
N PHE A 88 4.23 13.24 -3.37
CA PHE A 88 3.02 12.73 -3.95
C PHE A 88 3.14 12.69 -5.47
N LEU A 89 3.62 13.75 -6.09
CA LEU A 89 3.78 13.79 -7.53
C LEU A 89 4.78 12.74 -7.99
N ASN A 90 5.84 12.56 -7.24
CA ASN A 90 6.81 11.54 -7.58
C ASN A 90 6.23 10.15 -7.52
N ILE A 91 5.43 9.89 -6.49
CA ILE A 91 4.82 8.58 -6.36
C ILE A 91 3.84 8.34 -7.49
N ASN A 92 3.01 9.32 -7.81
CA ASN A 92 2.05 9.16 -8.89
C ASN A 92 2.74 8.92 -10.22
N THR A 93 3.81 9.64 -10.47
CA THR A 93 4.57 9.45 -11.70
C THR A 93 5.14 8.04 -11.76
N ARG A 94 5.65 7.56 -10.65
CA ARG A 94 6.21 6.22 -10.61
C ARG A 94 5.15 5.16 -10.82
N ILE A 95 3.99 5.35 -10.23
CA ILE A 95 2.90 4.40 -10.40
C ILE A 95 2.47 4.36 -11.86
N ASP A 96 2.33 5.51 -12.49
CA ASP A 96 1.96 5.55 -13.89
C ASP A 96 2.99 4.84 -14.74
N LYS A 97 4.26 5.05 -14.46
CA LYS A 97 5.29 4.38 -15.21
C LYS A 97 5.27 2.88 -15.01
N ILE A 98 5.02 2.45 -13.78
CA ILE A 98 4.95 1.02 -13.52
C ILE A 98 3.77 0.41 -14.24
N LEU A 99 2.63 1.08 -14.24
CA LEU A 99 1.45 0.56 -14.93
C LEU A 99 1.67 0.51 -16.43
N ASP A 100 2.30 1.52 -16.99
CA ASP A 100 2.62 1.52 -18.40
C ASP A 100 3.55 0.38 -18.74
N THR A 101 4.54 0.17 -17.93
CA THR A 101 5.49 -0.90 -18.18
C THR A 101 4.80 -2.26 -18.12
N LEU A 102 3.91 -2.42 -17.15
CA LEU A 102 3.21 -3.69 -17.02
C LEU A 102 2.23 -3.91 -18.14
N GLU A 103 1.66 -2.85 -18.68
CA GLU A 103 0.77 -3.02 -19.81
C GLU A 103 1.51 -3.28 -21.08
N LEU A 104 2.63 -2.63 -21.27
CA LEU A 104 3.39 -2.80 -22.49
C LEU A 104 4.16 -4.11 -22.50
N ASN A 105 4.52 -4.59 -21.33
CA ASN A 105 5.20 -5.84 -21.21
C ASN A 105 4.37 -6.77 -20.41
N PRO A 106 3.29 -7.21 -20.90
CA PRO A 106 2.48 -8.11 -20.13
C PRO A 106 3.28 -9.36 -19.97
N PRO A 107 3.27 -9.88 -18.86
CA PRO A 107 3.96 -11.09 -18.60
C PRO A 107 3.42 -12.04 -19.54
N SER A 108 3.90 -12.11 -20.44
CA SER A 108 3.50 -12.90 -21.43
C SER A 108 2.84 -13.92 -21.12
N GLY A 109 2.43 -13.59 -20.81
CA GLY A 109 1.81 -14.56 -20.81
C GLY A 109 1.56 -14.26 -21.12
#